data_5a556415aa7032a36df8418bd2e28d0a
#
_entry.id   5a556415aa7032a36df8418bd2e28d0a
#
_cell.length_a   1.000
_cell.length_b   1.000
_cell.length_c   1.000
_cell.angle_alpha   90.00
_cell.angle_beta   90.00
_cell.angle_gamma   90.00
#
_symmetry.space_group_name_H-M   'P 1'
#
loop_
_entity.id
_entity.type
_entity.pdbx_description
1 polymer ?
#
loop_
_entity_poly.entity_id
_entity_poly.type
_entity_poly.pdbx_seq_one_letter_code
_entity_poly.pdbx_strand_id
1 'polypeptide(L)'
;GYMKVYLMSTYKDEMTAFGLGILSEPNVLVTAGYFGALCIFAGAILRPVGGAIADKLGGIKSLYFFYGTVCLLAIISATFHLPFGIAIFVLFLIMANLGMANGAVFQLVPQRFGKDIGIMTGIIGCAGGLGGTALIKTFGWSKGAFDGYTAGFAIFAIVVFIAIMGISLVKTRWRTTWGIQAGGRI
;
A
#
# COMPACT_ATOMS: atom_id res chain seq x y z
N GLY A 1 11.39 -8.68 -5.63
CA GLY A 1 10.31 -7.86 -6.01
C GLY A 1 10.66 -6.58 -6.75
N TYR A 2 9.64 -5.94 -7.27
CA TYR A 2 9.74 -4.72 -8.11
C TYR A 2 10.31 -3.51 -7.38
N MET A 3 10.09 -3.38 -6.07
CA MET A 3 10.71 -2.32 -5.28
C MET A 3 12.23 -2.36 -5.37
N LYS A 4 12.83 -3.57 -5.37
CA LYS A 4 14.25 -3.77 -5.58
C LYS A 4 14.70 -3.30 -6.96
N VAL A 5 13.93 -3.64 -8.01
CA VAL A 5 14.23 -3.22 -9.39
C VAL A 5 14.07 -1.71 -9.56
N TYR A 6 13.02 -1.12 -8.96
CA TYR A 6 12.81 0.32 -8.93
C TYR A 6 14.00 1.06 -8.31
N LEU A 7 14.41 0.67 -7.11
CA LEU A 7 15.53 1.30 -6.41
C LEU A 7 16.84 1.16 -7.20
N MET A 8 17.10 -0.01 -7.75
CA MET A 8 18.31 -0.23 -8.56
C MET A 8 18.35 0.58 -9.84
N SER A 9 17.22 0.71 -10.55
CA SER A 9 17.21 1.41 -11.84
C SER A 9 17.20 2.92 -11.72
N THR A 10 16.69 3.44 -10.60
CA THR A 10 16.53 4.89 -10.40
C THR A 10 17.66 5.50 -9.56
N TYR A 11 18.20 4.74 -8.60
CA TYR A 11 19.12 5.28 -7.57
C TYR A 11 20.40 4.46 -7.42
N LYS A 12 20.87 3.84 -8.50
CA LYS A 12 22.05 2.95 -8.47
C LYS A 12 23.28 3.60 -7.83
N ASP A 13 23.60 4.81 -8.23
CA ASP A 13 24.82 5.52 -7.77
C ASP A 13 24.72 5.92 -6.29
N GLU A 14 23.57 6.42 -5.86
CA GLU A 14 23.32 6.79 -4.46
C GLU A 14 23.31 5.56 -3.54
N MET A 15 22.76 4.43 -4.02
CA MET A 15 22.76 3.18 -3.28
C MET A 15 24.15 2.58 -3.16
N THR A 16 24.99 2.71 -4.19
CA THR A 16 26.39 2.26 -4.14
C THR A 16 27.17 3.04 -3.10
N ALA A 17 26.99 4.36 -3.05
CA ALA A 17 27.61 5.21 -2.05
C ALA A 17 27.13 4.86 -0.62
N PHE A 18 25.86 4.59 -0.44
CA PHE A 18 25.29 4.19 0.86
C PHE A 18 25.76 2.79 1.29
N GLY A 19 25.87 1.85 0.34
CA GLY A 19 26.34 0.48 0.60
C GLY A 19 27.80 0.42 1.08
N LEU A 20 28.63 1.34 0.63
CA LEU A 20 30.02 1.46 1.10
C LEU A 20 30.13 1.79 2.60
N GLY A 21 29.13 2.48 3.17
CA GLY A 21 29.11 2.83 4.60
C GLY A 21 28.56 1.72 5.52
N ILE A 22 27.77 0.77 5.00
CA ILE A 22 27.08 -0.25 5.80
C ILE A 22 27.59 -1.67 5.54
N LEU A 23 27.95 -1.96 4.30
CA LEU A 23 28.38 -3.29 3.87
C LEU A 23 29.84 -3.25 3.42
N SER A 24 30.59 -4.27 3.76
CA SER A 24 32.01 -4.41 3.40
C SER A 24 32.25 -4.46 1.87
N GLU A 25 31.23 -4.87 1.12
CA GLU A 25 31.21 -4.89 -0.35
C GLU A 25 29.98 -4.13 -0.85
N PRO A 26 30.11 -3.15 -1.76
CA PRO A 26 28.99 -2.36 -2.28
C PRO A 26 28.13 -3.18 -3.24
N ASN A 27 27.32 -4.10 -2.70
CA ASN A 27 26.41 -4.90 -3.50
C ASN A 27 25.04 -4.19 -3.59
N VAL A 28 24.85 -3.39 -4.63
CA VAL A 28 23.62 -2.62 -4.91
C VAL A 28 22.37 -3.51 -4.88
N LEU A 29 22.51 -4.76 -5.35
CA LEU A 29 21.40 -5.72 -5.36
C LEU A 29 20.94 -6.11 -3.95
N VAL A 30 21.87 -6.29 -3.03
CA VAL A 30 21.62 -6.65 -1.64
C VAL A 30 21.04 -5.44 -0.89
N THR A 31 21.63 -4.27 -1.07
CA THR A 31 21.16 -3.01 -0.46
C THR A 31 19.71 -2.69 -0.87
N ALA A 32 19.39 -2.78 -2.17
CA ALA A 32 18.01 -2.64 -2.64
C ALA A 32 17.05 -3.67 -2.03
N GLY A 33 17.55 -4.88 -1.79
CA GLY A 33 16.81 -5.95 -1.12
C GLY A 33 16.45 -5.59 0.32
N TYR A 34 17.40 -5.04 1.09
CA TYR A 34 17.16 -4.63 2.48
C TYR A 34 16.14 -3.48 2.58
N PHE A 35 16.26 -2.44 1.76
CA PHE A 35 15.27 -1.36 1.75
C PHE A 35 13.90 -1.84 1.32
N GLY A 36 13.81 -2.69 0.31
CA GLY A 36 12.55 -3.30 -0.10
C GLY A 36 11.93 -4.17 0.99
N ALA A 37 12.73 -4.98 1.67
CA ALA A 37 12.29 -5.80 2.79
C ALA A 37 11.79 -4.96 3.97
N LEU A 38 12.50 -3.87 4.32
CA LEU A 38 12.11 -2.93 5.38
C LEU A 38 10.72 -2.34 5.11
N CYS A 39 10.47 -1.87 3.89
CA CYS A 39 9.17 -1.31 3.51
C CYS A 39 8.03 -2.35 3.60
N ILE A 40 8.26 -3.58 3.12
CA ILE A 40 7.27 -4.67 3.19
C ILE A 40 7.01 -5.07 4.64
N PHE A 41 8.05 -5.16 5.45
CA PHE A 41 7.97 -5.49 6.87
C PHE A 41 7.15 -4.44 7.65
N ALA A 42 7.38 -3.15 7.39
CA ALA A 42 6.57 -2.08 7.97
C ALA A 42 5.08 -2.25 7.63
N GLY A 43 4.75 -2.52 6.35
CA GLY A 43 3.38 -2.80 5.95
C GLY A 43 2.76 -4.00 6.66
N ALA A 44 3.54 -5.06 6.90
CA ALA A 44 3.05 -6.26 7.59
C ALA A 44 2.80 -6.01 9.09
N ILE A 45 3.74 -5.37 9.78
CA ILE A 45 3.64 -5.09 11.22
C ILE A 45 2.55 -4.07 11.55
N LEU A 46 2.31 -3.10 10.68
CA LEU A 46 1.34 -2.04 10.93
C LEU A 46 -0.12 -2.45 10.64
N ARG A 47 -0.40 -3.67 10.15
CA ARG A 47 -1.76 -4.19 9.98
C ARG A 47 -2.57 -4.20 11.29
N PRO A 48 -2.08 -4.74 12.41
CA PRO A 48 -2.81 -4.69 13.68
C PRO A 48 -3.08 -3.26 14.17
N VAL A 49 -2.12 -2.35 13.95
CA VAL A 49 -2.27 -0.94 14.31
C VAL A 49 -3.41 -0.30 13.51
N GLY A 50 -3.48 -0.57 12.21
CA GLY A 50 -4.57 -0.12 11.35
C GLY A 50 -5.94 -0.64 11.79
N GLY A 51 -6.03 -1.91 12.20
CA GLY A 51 -7.22 -2.51 12.80
C GLY A 51 -7.63 -1.79 14.09
N ALA A 52 -6.69 -1.56 15.01
CA ALA A 52 -6.94 -0.87 16.27
C ALA A 52 -7.38 0.61 16.07
N ILE A 53 -6.84 1.29 15.07
CA ILE A 53 -7.29 2.64 14.66
C ILE A 53 -8.72 2.58 14.12
N ALA A 54 -9.02 1.59 13.27
CA ALA A 54 -10.34 1.39 12.70
C ALA A 54 -11.41 1.07 13.78
N ASP A 55 -11.05 0.34 14.84
CA ASP A 55 -11.92 0.09 15.98
C ASP A 55 -12.30 1.37 16.74
N LYS A 56 -11.37 2.33 16.82
CA LYS A 56 -11.59 3.59 17.53
C LYS A 56 -12.29 4.66 16.70
N LEU A 57 -11.83 4.87 15.47
CA LEU A 57 -12.28 5.94 14.58
C LEU A 57 -13.43 5.53 13.65
N GLY A 58 -13.62 4.22 13.47
CA GLY A 58 -14.51 3.63 12.48
C GLY A 58 -13.74 3.18 11.23
N GLY A 59 -14.07 1.97 10.75
CA GLY A 59 -13.33 1.33 9.65
C GLY A 59 -13.36 2.14 8.35
N ILE A 60 -14.53 2.68 7.97
CA ILE A 60 -14.68 3.47 6.75
C ILE A 60 -13.89 4.78 6.81
N LYS A 61 -13.93 5.49 7.94
CA LYS A 61 -13.15 6.74 8.09
C LYS A 61 -11.65 6.49 8.04
N SER A 62 -11.20 5.41 8.67
CA SER A 62 -9.78 5.00 8.65
C SER A 62 -9.33 4.66 7.23
N LEU A 63 -10.16 3.96 6.43
CA LEU A 63 -9.86 3.66 5.04
C LEU A 63 -9.73 4.92 4.18
N TYR A 64 -10.62 5.92 4.36
CA TYR A 64 -10.49 7.20 3.66
C TYR A 64 -9.16 7.89 3.98
N PHE A 65 -8.76 7.90 5.24
CA PHE A 65 -7.51 8.50 5.66
C PHE A 65 -6.31 7.78 5.05
N PHE A 66 -6.24 6.46 5.17
CA PHE A 66 -5.11 5.68 4.67
C PHE A 66 -5.02 5.72 3.14
N TYR A 67 -6.12 5.49 2.42
CA TYR A 67 -6.10 5.54 0.95
C TYR A 67 -5.89 6.97 0.43
N GLY A 68 -6.42 7.99 1.10
CA GLY A 68 -6.15 9.39 0.75
C GLY A 68 -4.67 9.74 0.86
N THR A 69 -4.02 9.32 1.95
CA THR A 69 -2.58 9.49 2.14
C THR A 69 -1.78 8.74 1.06
N VAL A 70 -2.14 7.49 0.76
CA VAL A 70 -1.48 6.70 -0.28
C VAL A 70 -1.64 7.33 -1.66
N CYS A 71 -2.84 7.82 -1.98
CA CYS A 71 -3.11 8.49 -3.25
C CYS A 71 -2.24 9.74 -3.41
N LEU A 72 -2.16 10.58 -2.38
CA LEU A 72 -1.32 11.77 -2.36
C LEU A 72 0.17 11.42 -2.57
N LEU A 73 0.68 10.46 -1.79
CA LEU A 73 2.07 10.03 -1.90
C LEU A 73 2.39 9.40 -3.26
N ALA A 74 1.45 8.66 -3.85
CA ALA A 74 1.61 8.10 -5.19
C ALA A 74 1.66 9.19 -6.27
N ILE A 75 0.84 10.23 -6.15
CA ILE A 75 0.87 11.40 -7.06
C ILE A 75 2.21 12.15 -6.92
N ILE A 76 2.69 12.37 -5.69
CA ILE A 76 4.01 12.98 -5.45
C ILE A 76 5.11 12.16 -6.11
N SER A 77 5.09 10.83 -5.95
CA SER A 77 6.08 9.93 -6.57
C SER A 77 5.97 9.86 -8.10
N ALA A 78 4.79 10.13 -8.66
CA ALA A 78 4.61 10.21 -10.10
C ALA A 78 5.09 11.53 -10.70
N THR A 79 5.01 12.64 -9.94
CA THR A 79 5.24 13.99 -10.47
C THR A 79 6.66 14.48 -10.23
N PHE A 80 7.25 14.10 -9.12
CA PHE A 80 8.55 14.61 -8.69
C PHE A 80 9.64 13.53 -8.70
N HIS A 81 10.81 13.87 -9.24
CA HIS A 81 12.01 13.05 -9.07
C HIS A 81 12.57 13.31 -7.67
N LEU A 82 12.24 12.40 -6.75
CA LEU A 82 12.61 12.53 -5.35
C LEU A 82 14.06 12.06 -5.13
N PRO A 83 14.86 12.75 -4.30
CA PRO A 83 16.14 12.21 -3.84
C PRO A 83 15.98 10.85 -3.17
N PHE A 84 17.00 10.01 -3.23
CA PHE A 84 16.94 8.60 -2.78
C PHE A 84 16.37 8.43 -1.37
N GLY A 85 16.85 9.20 -0.39
CA GLY A 85 16.38 9.10 0.99
C GLY A 85 14.89 9.45 1.13
N ILE A 86 14.43 10.49 0.43
CA ILE A 86 13.02 10.89 0.43
C ILE A 86 12.16 9.85 -0.29
N ALA A 87 12.65 9.29 -1.40
CA ALA A 87 11.95 8.25 -2.14
C ALA A 87 11.71 7.00 -1.28
N ILE A 88 12.75 6.52 -0.55
CA ILE A 88 12.60 5.39 0.38
C ILE A 88 11.60 5.71 1.49
N PHE A 89 11.68 6.90 2.07
CA PHE A 89 10.75 7.32 3.12
C PHE A 89 9.30 7.37 2.62
N VAL A 90 9.07 7.91 1.41
CA VAL A 90 7.74 7.93 0.78
C VAL A 90 7.24 6.50 0.50
N LEU A 91 8.09 5.62 -0.03
CA LEU A 91 7.74 4.20 -0.24
C LEU A 91 7.42 3.49 1.07
N PHE A 92 8.18 3.75 2.13
CA PHE A 92 7.92 3.23 3.46
C PHE A 92 6.54 3.70 3.97
N LEU A 93 6.21 4.99 3.83
CA LEU A 93 4.92 5.53 4.21
C LEU A 93 3.77 4.94 3.38
N ILE A 94 3.94 4.75 2.07
CA ILE A 94 2.95 4.09 1.21
C ILE A 94 2.68 2.67 1.73
N MET A 95 3.72 1.87 1.96
CA MET A 95 3.58 0.50 2.44
C MET A 95 2.98 0.43 3.84
N ALA A 96 3.36 1.33 4.74
CA ALA A 96 2.80 1.46 6.08
C ALA A 96 1.28 1.74 6.03
N ASN A 97 0.87 2.74 5.24
CA ASN A 97 -0.55 3.09 5.09
C ASN A 97 -1.36 1.99 4.41
N LEU A 98 -0.82 1.31 3.39
CA LEU A 98 -1.47 0.14 2.77
C LEU A 98 -1.62 -1.01 3.76
N GLY A 99 -0.61 -1.24 4.60
CA GLY A 99 -0.69 -2.23 5.68
C GLY A 99 -1.80 -1.89 6.67
N MET A 100 -1.86 -0.66 7.14
CA MET A 100 -2.91 -0.18 8.05
C MET A 100 -4.31 -0.23 7.39
N ALA A 101 -4.42 0.14 6.12
CA ALA A 101 -5.67 0.03 5.37
C ALA A 101 -6.16 -1.42 5.29
N ASN A 102 -5.24 -2.38 5.06
CA ASN A 102 -5.57 -3.80 5.07
C ASN A 102 -6.11 -4.23 6.44
N GLY A 103 -5.50 -3.81 7.55
CA GLY A 103 -6.01 -4.04 8.90
C GLY A 103 -7.42 -3.50 9.10
N ALA A 104 -7.70 -2.28 8.60
CA ALA A 104 -9.03 -1.68 8.67
C ALA A 104 -10.08 -2.44 7.84
N VAL A 105 -9.71 -3.01 6.69
CA VAL A 105 -10.60 -3.88 5.90
C VAL A 105 -10.99 -5.12 6.70
N PHE A 106 -10.03 -5.81 7.32
CA PHE A 106 -10.32 -7.01 8.13
C PHE A 106 -11.14 -6.71 9.38
N GLN A 107 -11.09 -5.49 9.91
CA GLN A 107 -11.96 -5.06 11.00
C GLN A 107 -13.43 -4.92 10.52
N LEU A 108 -13.67 -4.51 9.27
CA LEU A 108 -15.02 -4.37 8.71
C LEU A 108 -15.67 -5.72 8.36
N VAL A 109 -14.90 -6.75 8.04
CA VAL A 109 -15.42 -8.07 7.63
C VAL A 109 -16.35 -8.69 8.65
N PRO A 110 -16.02 -8.80 9.95
CA PRO A 110 -16.90 -9.38 10.97
C PRO A 110 -18.21 -8.62 11.12
N GLN A 111 -18.19 -7.32 10.93
CA GLN A 111 -19.38 -6.47 11.09
C GLN A 111 -20.47 -6.80 10.08
N ARG A 112 -20.08 -7.22 8.88
CA ARG A 112 -21.01 -7.53 7.79
C ARG A 112 -21.24 -9.03 7.62
N PHE A 113 -20.20 -9.84 7.80
CA PHE A 113 -20.17 -11.25 7.43
C PHE A 113 -19.84 -12.16 8.62
N GLY A 114 -20.40 -11.86 9.80
CA GLY A 114 -20.09 -12.57 11.04
C GLY A 114 -20.24 -14.09 10.98
N LYS A 115 -21.21 -14.64 10.20
CA LYS A 115 -21.40 -16.07 10.00
C LYS A 115 -20.44 -16.69 8.98
N ASP A 116 -19.99 -15.90 8.00
CA ASP A 116 -19.19 -16.35 6.85
C ASP A 116 -17.78 -15.75 6.85
N ILE A 117 -17.28 -15.40 8.03
CA ILE A 117 -16.00 -14.69 8.22
C ILE A 117 -14.84 -15.37 7.49
N GLY A 118 -14.75 -16.70 7.58
CA GLY A 118 -13.66 -17.46 6.95
C GLY A 118 -13.67 -17.37 5.44
N ILE A 119 -14.83 -17.53 4.83
CA ILE A 119 -15.01 -17.44 3.37
C ILE A 119 -14.69 -16.03 2.88
N MET A 120 -15.21 -15.00 3.55
CA MET A 120 -14.99 -13.61 3.16
C MET A 120 -13.53 -13.18 3.33
N THR A 121 -12.88 -13.62 4.39
CA THR A 121 -11.44 -13.40 4.60
C THR A 121 -10.62 -14.04 3.48
N GLY A 122 -10.98 -15.25 3.06
CA GLY A 122 -10.34 -15.94 1.94
C GLY A 122 -10.50 -15.18 0.61
N ILE A 123 -11.72 -14.71 0.30
CA ILE A 123 -12.00 -13.93 -0.92
C ILE A 123 -11.20 -12.62 -0.93
N ILE A 124 -11.15 -11.90 0.20
CA ILE A 124 -10.38 -10.64 0.32
C ILE A 124 -8.89 -10.91 0.15
N GLY A 125 -8.37 -11.99 0.74
CA GLY A 125 -6.98 -12.40 0.58
C GLY A 125 -6.64 -12.74 -0.88
N CYS A 126 -7.52 -13.46 -1.55
CA CYS A 126 -7.38 -13.81 -2.97
C CYS A 126 -7.38 -12.57 -3.87
N ALA A 127 -8.33 -11.65 -3.66
CA ALA A 127 -8.40 -10.38 -4.37
C ALA A 127 -7.14 -9.53 -4.13
N GLY A 128 -6.61 -9.52 -2.91
CA GLY A 128 -5.34 -8.84 -2.58
C GLY A 128 -4.15 -9.43 -3.33
N GLY A 129 -4.07 -10.76 -3.45
CA GLY A 129 -3.03 -11.45 -4.22
C GLY A 129 -3.09 -11.12 -5.73
N LEU A 130 -4.30 -11.15 -6.31
CA LEU A 130 -4.52 -10.78 -7.71
C LEU A 130 -4.19 -9.30 -7.96
N GLY A 131 -4.64 -8.40 -7.08
CA GLY A 131 -4.33 -6.96 -7.14
C GLY A 131 -2.84 -6.68 -7.04
N GLY A 132 -2.14 -7.35 -6.13
CA GLY A 132 -0.69 -7.26 -5.99
C GLY A 132 0.04 -7.70 -7.26
N THR A 133 -0.37 -8.81 -7.87
CA THR A 133 0.21 -9.31 -9.14
C THR A 133 -0.06 -8.34 -10.30
N ALA A 134 -1.27 -7.78 -10.40
CA ALA A 134 -1.61 -6.80 -11.41
C ALA A 134 -0.76 -5.53 -11.28
N LEU A 135 -0.59 -5.03 -10.05
CA LEU A 135 0.24 -3.86 -9.77
C LEU A 135 1.70 -4.09 -10.17
N ILE A 136 2.24 -5.25 -9.86
CA ILE A 136 3.57 -5.67 -10.25
C ILE A 136 3.75 -5.61 -11.77
N LYS A 137 2.80 -6.16 -12.54
CA LYS A 137 2.83 -6.13 -14.01
C LYS A 137 2.75 -4.69 -14.54
N THR A 138 1.93 -3.84 -13.92
CA THR A 138 1.80 -2.43 -14.29
C THR A 138 3.10 -1.67 -14.16
N PHE A 139 3.83 -1.86 -13.05
CA PHE A 139 5.16 -1.25 -12.89
C PHE A 139 6.19 -1.81 -13.88
N GLY A 140 6.14 -3.12 -14.16
CA GLY A 140 6.99 -3.73 -15.18
C GLY A 140 6.72 -3.19 -16.59
N TRP A 141 5.45 -3.03 -16.95
CA TRP A 141 5.04 -2.42 -18.21
C TRP A 141 5.46 -0.95 -18.30
N SER A 142 5.27 -0.17 -17.25
CA SER A 142 5.69 1.23 -17.19
C SER A 142 7.19 1.38 -17.46
N LYS A 143 8.02 0.54 -16.86
CA LYS A 143 9.47 0.54 -17.10
C LYS A 143 9.82 0.16 -18.53
N GLY A 144 9.14 -0.83 -19.11
CA GLY A 144 9.40 -1.29 -20.48
C GLY A 144 8.92 -0.31 -21.56
N ALA A 145 7.80 0.39 -21.32
CA ALA A 145 7.19 1.28 -22.32
C ALA A 145 7.72 2.72 -22.27
N PHE A 146 8.08 3.23 -21.09
CA PHE A 146 8.43 4.64 -20.85
C PHE A 146 9.81 4.84 -20.23
N ASP A 147 10.58 3.76 -20.10
CA ASP A 147 11.88 3.72 -19.41
C ASP A 147 11.89 4.36 -18.01
N GLY A 148 10.70 4.38 -17.37
CA GLY A 148 10.48 4.98 -16.06
C GLY A 148 9.31 4.37 -15.30
N TYR A 149 9.18 4.74 -14.02
CA TYR A 149 8.11 4.25 -13.14
C TYR A 149 6.97 5.25 -12.94
N THR A 150 7.08 6.45 -13.51
CA THR A 150 6.09 7.53 -13.41
C THR A 150 4.70 7.08 -13.79
N ALA A 151 4.56 6.41 -14.96
CA ALA A 151 3.28 5.87 -15.41
C ALA A 151 2.73 4.80 -14.44
N GLY A 152 3.60 3.97 -13.86
CA GLY A 152 3.23 2.97 -12.85
C GLY A 152 2.63 3.61 -11.59
N PHE A 153 3.27 4.66 -11.06
CA PHE A 153 2.73 5.41 -9.91
C PHE A 153 1.44 6.17 -10.24
N ALA A 154 1.33 6.73 -11.45
CA ALA A 154 0.11 7.40 -11.89
C ALA A 154 -1.08 6.42 -11.98
N ILE A 155 -0.89 5.26 -12.59
CA ILE A 155 -1.92 4.20 -12.64
C ILE A 155 -2.26 3.72 -11.23
N PHE A 156 -1.28 3.55 -10.35
CA PHE A 156 -1.51 3.18 -8.98
C PHE A 156 -2.35 4.22 -8.23
N ALA A 157 -2.06 5.51 -8.39
CA ALA A 157 -2.86 6.59 -7.82
C ALA A 157 -4.31 6.57 -8.32
N ILE A 158 -4.52 6.31 -9.61
CA ILE A 158 -5.87 6.18 -10.21
C ILE A 158 -6.62 4.99 -9.58
N VAL A 159 -5.98 3.84 -9.44
CA VAL A 159 -6.60 2.65 -8.82
C VAL A 159 -7.00 2.93 -7.37
N VAL A 160 -6.12 3.58 -6.59
CA VAL A 160 -6.43 3.97 -5.21
C VAL A 160 -7.59 4.99 -5.17
N PHE A 161 -7.62 5.93 -6.10
CA PHE A 161 -8.73 6.90 -6.21
C PHE A 161 -10.05 6.21 -6.53
N ILE A 162 -10.06 5.24 -7.46
CA ILE A 162 -11.25 4.42 -7.76
C ILE A 162 -11.70 3.65 -6.52
N ALA A 163 -10.78 3.12 -5.73
CA ALA A 163 -11.11 2.46 -4.46
C ALA A 163 -11.79 3.42 -3.46
N ILE A 164 -11.30 4.66 -3.34
CA ILE A 164 -11.93 5.70 -2.50
C ILE A 164 -13.35 6.02 -3.01
N MET A 165 -13.53 6.15 -4.32
CA MET A 165 -14.87 6.33 -4.90
C MET A 165 -15.80 5.15 -4.59
N GLY A 166 -15.30 3.92 -4.72
CA GLY A 166 -16.04 2.71 -4.38
C GLY A 166 -16.50 2.70 -2.91
N ILE A 167 -15.60 3.07 -1.98
CA ILE A 167 -15.95 3.23 -0.57
C ILE A 167 -17.04 4.30 -0.38
N SER A 168 -16.96 5.41 -1.13
CA SER A 168 -17.97 6.50 -1.07
C SER A 168 -19.35 6.01 -1.47
N LEU A 169 -19.47 5.19 -2.49
CA LEU A 169 -20.76 4.63 -2.96
C LEU A 169 -21.36 3.66 -1.93
N VAL A 170 -20.52 2.86 -1.27
CA VAL A 170 -20.97 1.85 -0.31
C VAL A 170 -21.18 2.42 1.10
N LYS A 171 -20.52 3.54 1.43
CA LYS A 171 -20.53 4.17 2.75
C LYS A 171 -21.94 4.34 3.34
N THR A 172 -22.89 4.87 2.57
CA THR A 172 -24.27 5.12 3.04
C THR A 172 -24.95 3.81 3.40
N ARG A 173 -24.89 2.80 2.53
CA ARG A 173 -25.46 1.46 2.79
C ARG A 173 -24.79 0.80 4.00
N TRP A 174 -23.48 0.94 4.14
CA TRP A 174 -22.77 0.37 5.27
C TRP A 174 -23.23 0.99 6.60
N ARG A 175 -23.39 2.31 6.64
CA ARG A 175 -23.80 3.03 7.84
C ARG A 175 -25.29 2.83 8.19
N THR A 176 -26.17 2.78 7.21
CA THR A 176 -27.62 2.77 7.44
C THR A 176 -28.23 1.37 7.57
N THR A 177 -27.59 0.35 6.94
CA THR A 177 -28.18 -1.00 6.88
C THR A 177 -27.35 -2.04 7.61
N TRP A 178 -26.03 -2.03 7.41
CA TRP A 178 -25.17 -3.15 7.85
C TRP A 178 -24.50 -2.91 9.18
N GLY A 179 -24.07 -1.69 9.45
CA GLY A 179 -23.33 -1.37 10.65
C GLY A 179 -24.19 -1.14 11.89
N ILE A 180 -25.46 -0.79 11.72
CA ILE A 180 -26.41 -0.64 12.83
C ILE A 180 -26.61 -1.97 13.54
N GLN A 181 -26.69 -3.08 12.81
CA GLN A 181 -26.91 -4.42 13.37
C GLN A 181 -25.70 -4.95 14.18
N ALA A 182 -24.52 -4.45 13.91
CA ALA A 182 -23.29 -4.90 14.55
C ALA A 182 -22.88 -4.09 15.78
N GLY A 183 -23.61 -2.99 16.12
CA GLY A 183 -23.25 -2.11 17.23
C GLY A 183 -21.86 -1.45 17.09
N GLY A 184 -21.26 -1.56 15.91
CA GLY A 184 -19.90 -1.13 15.65
C GLY A 184 -19.78 0.36 15.29
N ARG A 185 -18.66 0.95 15.65
CA ARG A 185 -18.27 2.28 15.17
C ARG A 185 -17.83 2.16 13.70
N ILE A 186 -18.55 2.83 12.80
CA ILE A 186 -18.35 2.78 11.34
C ILE A 186 -17.71 4.08 10.86
#